data_16ee34b459de9d1bf5b23cad7e77f726
#
_entry.id   16ee34b459de9d1bf5b23cad7e77f726
#
_cell.length_a   1.000
_cell.length_b   1.000
_cell.length_c   1.000
_cell.angle_alpha   90.00
_cell.angle_beta   90.00
_cell.angle_gamma   90.00
#
_symmetry.space_group_name_H-M   'P 1'
#
loop_
_entity.id
_entity.type
_entity.pdbx_description
1 polymer ?
#
loop_
_entity_poly.entity_id
_entity_poly.type
_entity_poly.pdbx_seq_one_letter_code
_entity_poly.pdbx_strand_id
1 'polypeptide(L)'
;MAAPPLSTEVLALGRGVPGYLAKPNGVPGIGVVVLMEAFGLNAFVKGVCERFARAGYMALAPDVYHGDSFTYDQREQAIARLGEVDDDEAMHEVGAALDALAANGAREGKLAIIGFCMGGRLAFLANAVHADRLSASVSMYGGGIAPAVPRGPRKPLVDRAADLGAPQLLIYGARDASIASDEHARIARALSDANKRYTLSVLPDAPHAFATFDRPSYHQAAAEAAWRMTFGFFVDTLMQGPAGAYT
;
A
#
# COMPACT_ATOMS: atom_id res chain seq x y z
N MET A 1 -5.01 26.55 -11.25
CA MET A 1 -4.24 25.89 -12.32
C MET A 1 -4.94 24.58 -12.65
N ALA A 2 -5.08 24.22 -13.93
CA ALA A 2 -5.60 22.89 -14.31
C ALA A 2 -4.66 21.78 -13.77
N ALA A 3 -5.26 20.66 -13.33
CA ALA A 3 -4.47 19.50 -12.91
C ALA A 3 -3.60 19.02 -14.10
N PRO A 4 -2.36 18.56 -13.84
CA PRO A 4 -1.50 18.08 -14.92
C PRO A 4 -2.20 16.91 -15.64
N PRO A 5 -2.12 16.86 -16.97
CA PRO A 5 -2.74 15.80 -17.75
C PRO A 5 -2.07 14.45 -17.42
N LEU A 6 -2.89 13.42 -17.33
CA LEU A 6 -2.48 12.03 -17.09
C LEU A 6 -3.19 11.11 -18.07
N SER A 7 -2.67 9.90 -18.25
CA SER A 7 -3.34 8.82 -18.98
C SER A 7 -3.65 7.65 -18.06
N THR A 8 -4.74 6.96 -18.33
CA THR A 8 -5.15 5.76 -17.61
C THR A 8 -5.45 4.63 -18.59
N GLU A 9 -5.12 3.42 -18.21
CA GLU A 9 -5.42 2.22 -18.99
C GLU A 9 -5.61 1.00 -18.10
N VAL A 10 -6.32 0.00 -18.61
CA VAL A 10 -6.42 -1.30 -17.95
C VAL A 10 -5.46 -2.25 -18.67
N LEU A 11 -4.55 -2.85 -17.93
CA LEU A 11 -3.57 -3.82 -18.41
C LEU A 11 -4.00 -5.23 -18.02
N ALA A 12 -3.65 -6.22 -18.85
CA ALA A 12 -3.60 -7.61 -18.44
C ALA A 12 -2.20 -7.88 -17.86
N LEU A 13 -2.13 -8.12 -16.57
CA LEU A 13 -0.91 -8.51 -15.87
C LEU A 13 -0.63 -10.02 -16.04
N GLY A 14 0.43 -10.51 -15.45
CA GLY A 14 0.74 -11.93 -15.46
C GLY A 14 -0.49 -12.79 -15.08
N ARG A 15 -0.70 -13.92 -15.74
CA ARG A 15 -1.86 -14.81 -15.60
C ARG A 15 -3.21 -14.16 -15.95
N GLY A 16 -3.20 -13.02 -16.68
CA GLY A 16 -4.42 -12.34 -17.10
C GLY A 16 -5.11 -11.52 -16.01
N VAL A 17 -4.46 -11.28 -14.88
CA VAL A 17 -5.00 -10.44 -13.80
C VAL A 17 -5.18 -9.01 -14.30
N PRO A 18 -6.35 -8.37 -14.16
CA PRO A 18 -6.53 -6.98 -14.53
C PRO A 18 -5.69 -6.06 -13.63
N GLY A 19 -5.16 -4.99 -14.20
CA GLY A 19 -4.49 -3.93 -13.46
C GLY A 19 -4.86 -2.54 -13.97
N TYR A 20 -5.13 -1.61 -13.07
CA TYR A 20 -5.40 -0.21 -13.43
C TYR A 20 -4.11 0.61 -13.34
N LEU A 21 -3.63 1.08 -14.49
CA LEU A 21 -2.43 1.90 -14.61
C LEU A 21 -2.82 3.36 -14.82
N ALA A 22 -2.21 4.26 -14.05
CA ALA A 22 -2.25 5.71 -14.25
C ALA A 22 -0.83 6.24 -14.42
N LYS A 23 -0.60 7.04 -15.48
CA LYS A 23 0.72 7.60 -15.82
C LYS A 23 0.63 9.13 -15.96
N PRO A 24 1.63 9.89 -15.47
CA PRO A 24 1.75 11.29 -15.83
C PRO A 24 2.14 11.42 -17.32
N ASN A 25 1.88 12.58 -17.91
CA ASN A 25 2.46 12.88 -19.22
C ASN A 25 3.98 13.07 -19.07
N GLY A 26 4.75 12.37 -19.89
CA GLY A 26 6.21 12.33 -19.83
C GLY A 26 6.75 10.95 -19.46
N VAL A 27 8.02 10.88 -19.12
CA VAL A 27 8.67 9.61 -18.73
C VAL A 27 8.78 9.56 -17.20
N PRO A 28 7.84 8.91 -16.49
CA PRO A 28 7.96 8.74 -15.06
C PRO A 28 9.11 7.75 -14.78
N GLY A 29 10.03 8.11 -13.94
CA GLY A 29 11.10 7.18 -13.54
C GLY A 29 10.77 6.39 -12.27
N ILE A 30 9.64 6.68 -11.61
CA ILE A 30 9.24 6.09 -10.33
C ILE A 30 7.90 5.38 -10.51
N GLY A 31 7.85 4.11 -10.10
CA GLY A 31 6.65 3.28 -10.11
C GLY A 31 6.13 3.01 -8.72
N VAL A 32 4.80 3.03 -8.53
CA VAL A 32 4.12 2.73 -7.28
C VAL A 32 3.05 1.67 -7.51
N VAL A 33 3.17 0.52 -6.85
CA VAL A 33 2.07 -0.45 -6.75
C VAL A 33 1.08 0.04 -5.69
N VAL A 34 -0.20 0.07 -6.02
CA VAL A 34 -1.28 0.49 -5.13
C VAL A 34 -2.16 -0.70 -4.81
N LEU A 35 -2.20 -1.14 -3.55
CA LEU A 35 -3.00 -2.28 -3.11
C LEU A 35 -4.31 -1.83 -2.49
N MET A 36 -5.37 -2.43 -2.98
CA MET A 36 -6.76 -2.12 -2.64
C MET A 36 -7.15 -2.52 -1.22
N GLU A 37 -8.22 -1.94 -0.73
CA GLU A 37 -8.90 -2.36 0.49
C GLU A 37 -9.90 -3.52 0.22
N ALA A 38 -10.66 -3.95 1.23
CA ALA A 38 -11.59 -5.08 1.13
C ALA A 38 -12.70 -4.95 0.07
N PHE A 39 -12.88 -3.79 -0.55
CA PHE A 39 -13.96 -3.52 -1.50
C PHE A 39 -13.57 -3.66 -2.98
N GLY A 40 -12.38 -4.19 -3.25
CA GLY A 40 -11.91 -4.43 -4.60
C GLY A 40 -11.28 -3.20 -5.28
N LEU A 41 -11.02 -3.31 -6.59
CA LEU A 41 -10.44 -2.24 -7.42
C LEU A 41 -11.52 -1.19 -7.78
N ASN A 42 -11.98 -0.47 -6.78
CA ASN A 42 -13.06 0.52 -6.85
C ASN A 42 -12.56 1.93 -7.23
N ALA A 43 -13.48 2.92 -7.23
CA ALA A 43 -13.19 4.31 -7.58
C ALA A 43 -12.13 4.94 -6.65
N PHE A 44 -12.11 4.58 -5.35
CA PHE A 44 -11.12 5.08 -4.42
C PHE A 44 -9.70 4.65 -4.84
N VAL A 45 -9.48 3.37 -5.10
CA VAL A 45 -8.16 2.82 -5.49
C VAL A 45 -7.68 3.43 -6.80
N LYS A 46 -8.58 3.54 -7.80
CA LYS A 46 -8.29 4.21 -9.09
C LYS A 46 -7.91 5.68 -8.87
N GLY A 47 -8.65 6.39 -8.01
CA GLY A 47 -8.36 7.77 -7.63
C GLY A 47 -7.00 7.93 -6.92
N VAL A 48 -6.57 6.94 -6.15
CA VAL A 48 -5.21 6.89 -5.56
C VAL A 48 -4.16 6.77 -6.65
N CYS A 49 -4.34 5.89 -7.65
CA CYS A 49 -3.41 5.78 -8.78
C CYS A 49 -3.30 7.11 -9.53
N GLU A 50 -4.44 7.76 -9.80
CA GLU A 50 -4.46 9.08 -10.44
C GLU A 50 -3.82 10.18 -9.59
N ARG A 51 -3.97 10.13 -8.25
CA ARG A 51 -3.28 11.07 -7.34
C ARG A 51 -1.77 10.94 -7.49
N PHE A 52 -1.24 9.72 -7.53
CA PHE A 52 0.19 9.50 -7.77
C PHE A 52 0.60 9.98 -9.16
N ALA A 53 -0.20 9.72 -10.19
CA ALA A 53 0.11 10.20 -11.55
C ALA A 53 0.16 11.73 -11.63
N ARG A 54 -0.76 12.43 -10.96
CA ARG A 54 -0.71 13.91 -10.86
C ARG A 54 0.51 14.42 -10.11
N ALA A 55 1.08 13.60 -9.20
CA ALA A 55 2.30 13.92 -8.47
C ALA A 55 3.60 13.51 -9.22
N GLY A 56 3.50 12.99 -10.45
CA GLY A 56 4.64 12.62 -11.29
C GLY A 56 5.10 11.16 -11.15
N TYR A 57 4.35 10.31 -10.47
CA TYR A 57 4.62 8.88 -10.33
C TYR A 57 3.79 8.08 -11.32
N MET A 58 4.31 6.97 -11.82
CA MET A 58 3.49 5.94 -12.45
C MET A 58 2.87 5.07 -11.35
N ALA A 59 1.56 4.83 -11.37
CA ALA A 59 0.88 4.04 -10.35
C ALA A 59 0.05 2.92 -10.97
N LEU A 60 0.19 1.71 -10.46
CA LEU A 60 -0.49 0.51 -10.93
C LEU A 60 -1.15 -0.23 -9.77
N ALA A 61 -2.46 -0.43 -9.86
CA ALA A 61 -3.22 -1.24 -8.92
C ALA A 61 -3.59 -2.59 -9.56
N PRO A 62 -3.00 -3.72 -9.12
CA PRO A 62 -3.47 -5.04 -9.53
C PRO A 62 -4.83 -5.32 -8.89
N ASP A 63 -5.71 -6.00 -9.62
CA ASP A 63 -7.02 -6.44 -9.13
C ASP A 63 -6.91 -7.83 -8.48
N VAL A 64 -6.52 -7.87 -7.22
CA VAL A 64 -6.36 -9.13 -6.47
C VAL A 64 -7.69 -9.85 -6.19
N TYR A 65 -8.81 -9.31 -6.65
CA TYR A 65 -10.12 -9.94 -6.60
C TYR A 65 -10.60 -10.46 -7.97
N HIS A 66 -9.79 -10.26 -9.03
CA HIS A 66 -10.04 -10.78 -10.38
C HIS A 66 -11.38 -10.34 -10.97
N GLY A 67 -11.79 -9.10 -10.71
CA GLY A 67 -13.02 -8.49 -11.22
C GLY A 67 -14.10 -8.29 -10.18
N ASP A 68 -14.01 -8.91 -9.00
CA ASP A 68 -14.98 -8.68 -7.94
C ASP A 68 -14.78 -7.29 -7.32
N SER A 69 -15.87 -6.56 -7.17
CA SER A 69 -15.87 -5.28 -6.47
C SER A 69 -17.18 -5.08 -5.72
N PHE A 70 -17.12 -4.37 -4.62
CA PHE A 70 -18.25 -4.18 -3.71
C PHE A 70 -18.44 -2.71 -3.40
N THR A 71 -19.70 -2.31 -3.24
CA THR A 71 -20.07 -1.01 -2.67
C THR A 71 -19.93 -1.04 -1.15
N TYR A 72 -19.84 0.13 -0.50
CA TYR A 72 -19.56 0.15 0.97
C TYR A 72 -20.72 -0.36 1.82
N ASP A 73 -21.93 -0.46 1.29
CA ASP A 73 -23.09 -1.12 1.90
C ASP A 73 -23.03 -2.65 1.79
N GLN A 74 -22.27 -3.20 0.86
CA GLN A 74 -22.02 -4.65 0.69
C GLN A 74 -20.88 -5.16 1.60
N ARG A 75 -20.81 -4.66 2.82
CA ARG A 75 -19.68 -4.92 3.73
C ARG A 75 -19.51 -6.42 4.05
N GLU A 76 -20.59 -7.16 4.21
CA GLU A 76 -20.52 -8.60 4.54
C GLU A 76 -19.90 -9.39 3.39
N GLN A 77 -20.31 -9.13 2.15
CA GLN A 77 -19.76 -9.77 0.96
C GLN A 77 -18.28 -9.42 0.78
N ALA A 78 -17.91 -8.14 0.98
CA ALA A 78 -16.54 -7.68 0.90
C ALA A 78 -15.64 -8.37 1.95
N ILE A 79 -16.13 -8.57 3.19
CA ILE A 79 -15.38 -9.27 4.24
C ILE A 79 -15.30 -10.78 3.96
N ALA A 80 -16.34 -11.39 3.40
CA ALA A 80 -16.28 -12.79 2.98
C ALA A 80 -15.20 -12.97 1.89
N ARG A 81 -15.23 -12.15 0.84
CA ARG A 81 -14.24 -12.18 -0.24
C ARG A 81 -12.82 -11.89 0.26
N LEU A 82 -12.67 -10.97 1.20
CA LEU A 82 -11.41 -10.70 1.88
C LEU A 82 -10.85 -11.97 2.57
N GLY A 83 -11.70 -12.81 3.14
CA GLY A 83 -11.32 -14.08 3.79
C GLY A 83 -10.73 -15.11 2.82
N GLU A 84 -11.01 -15.00 1.53
CA GLU A 84 -10.56 -15.90 0.47
C GLU A 84 -9.23 -15.52 -0.17
N VAL A 85 -8.69 -14.31 0.13
CA VAL A 85 -7.41 -13.87 -0.42
C VAL A 85 -6.28 -14.74 0.08
N ASP A 86 -5.59 -15.38 -0.82
CA ASP A 86 -4.36 -16.11 -0.57
C ASP A 86 -3.16 -15.16 -0.62
N ASP A 87 -2.30 -15.22 0.39
CA ASP A 87 -1.14 -14.34 0.50
C ASP A 87 -0.09 -14.62 -0.59
N ASP A 88 0.13 -15.88 -0.95
CA ASP A 88 1.14 -16.25 -1.96
C ASP A 88 0.66 -15.86 -3.37
N GLU A 89 -0.63 -16.04 -3.67
CA GLU A 89 -1.22 -15.58 -4.93
C GLU A 89 -1.16 -14.06 -5.05
N ALA A 90 -1.56 -13.33 -4.01
CA ALA A 90 -1.45 -11.87 -3.98
C ALA A 90 -0.01 -11.38 -4.19
N MET A 91 1.01 -12.10 -3.67
CA MET A 91 2.42 -11.74 -3.89
C MET A 91 2.85 -12.02 -5.34
N HIS A 92 2.35 -13.06 -5.99
CA HIS A 92 2.59 -13.27 -7.45
C HIS A 92 2.01 -12.12 -8.28
N GLU A 93 0.82 -11.63 -7.92
CA GLU A 93 0.18 -10.50 -8.61
C GLU A 93 0.92 -9.18 -8.38
N VAL A 94 1.42 -8.97 -7.17
CA VAL A 94 2.32 -7.83 -6.87
C VAL A 94 3.58 -7.92 -7.73
N GLY A 95 4.19 -9.11 -7.84
CA GLY A 95 5.34 -9.33 -8.71
C GLY A 95 5.05 -8.96 -10.17
N ALA A 96 3.91 -9.39 -10.71
CA ALA A 96 3.47 -9.03 -12.06
C ALA A 96 3.21 -7.52 -12.24
N ALA A 97 2.68 -6.86 -11.21
CA ALA A 97 2.51 -5.40 -11.22
C ALA A 97 3.86 -4.66 -11.21
N LEU A 98 4.85 -5.14 -10.46
CA LEU A 98 6.21 -4.60 -10.48
C LEU A 98 6.87 -4.78 -11.86
N ASP A 99 6.68 -5.94 -12.50
CA ASP A 99 7.17 -6.20 -13.87
C ASP A 99 6.52 -5.26 -14.88
N ALA A 100 5.21 -5.06 -14.79
CA ALA A 100 4.48 -4.15 -15.66
C ALA A 100 4.91 -2.68 -15.47
N LEU A 101 5.18 -2.23 -14.24
CA LEU A 101 5.74 -0.90 -13.99
C LEU A 101 7.12 -0.75 -14.62
N ALA A 102 8.00 -1.73 -14.48
CA ALA A 102 9.33 -1.72 -15.11
C ALA A 102 9.23 -1.69 -16.64
N ALA A 103 8.37 -2.53 -17.25
CA ALA A 103 8.12 -2.55 -18.69
C ALA A 103 7.53 -1.22 -19.22
N ASN A 104 6.84 -0.46 -18.38
CA ASN A 104 6.30 0.86 -18.69
C ASN A 104 7.28 2.02 -18.37
N GLY A 105 8.52 1.74 -17.97
CA GLY A 105 9.58 2.74 -17.81
C GLY A 105 9.90 3.16 -16.37
N ALA A 106 9.41 2.44 -15.37
CA ALA A 106 9.92 2.64 -14.01
C ALA A 106 11.37 2.13 -13.93
N ARG A 107 12.24 2.93 -13.32
CA ARG A 107 13.67 2.62 -13.21
C ARG A 107 13.95 1.64 -12.08
N GLU A 108 14.97 0.83 -12.22
CA GLU A 108 15.51 0.01 -11.14
C GLU A 108 15.83 0.86 -9.90
N GLY A 109 15.56 0.34 -8.72
CA GLY A 109 15.72 1.07 -7.46
C GLY A 109 14.72 2.21 -7.26
N LYS A 110 13.65 2.31 -8.07
CA LYS A 110 12.62 3.35 -8.01
C LYS A 110 11.20 2.78 -7.98
N LEU A 111 11.04 1.59 -7.41
CA LEU A 111 9.73 0.96 -7.21
C LEU A 111 9.32 1.06 -5.75
N ALA A 112 8.07 1.45 -5.54
CA ALA A 112 7.46 1.54 -4.22
C ALA A 112 6.12 0.81 -4.19
N ILE A 113 5.61 0.58 -2.98
CA ILE A 113 4.30 0.01 -2.77
C ILE A 113 3.56 0.79 -1.68
N ILE A 114 2.26 0.95 -1.87
CA ILE A 114 1.34 1.46 -0.86
C ILE A 114 0.10 0.59 -0.84
N GLY A 115 -0.45 0.34 0.33
CA GLY A 115 -1.70 -0.39 0.46
C GLY A 115 -2.58 0.13 1.58
N PHE A 116 -3.87 -0.16 1.46
CA PHE A 116 -4.93 0.34 2.34
C PHE A 116 -5.67 -0.82 2.98
N CYS A 117 -5.87 -0.83 4.30
CA CYS A 117 -6.55 -1.91 5.02
C CYS A 117 -5.91 -3.28 4.74
N MET A 118 -6.60 -4.19 4.05
CA MET A 118 -6.03 -5.43 3.52
C MET A 118 -4.76 -5.17 2.73
N GLY A 119 -4.81 -4.22 1.80
CA GLY A 119 -3.64 -3.82 1.00
C GLY A 119 -2.48 -3.30 1.85
N GLY A 120 -2.77 -2.66 3.01
CA GLY A 120 -1.73 -2.23 3.94
C GLY A 120 -0.98 -3.42 4.57
N ARG A 121 -1.70 -4.49 4.89
CA ARG A 121 -1.10 -5.75 5.33
C ARG A 121 -0.30 -6.40 4.19
N LEU A 122 -0.87 -6.44 2.99
CA LEU A 122 -0.18 -7.00 1.81
C LEU A 122 1.05 -6.18 1.41
N ALA A 123 1.05 -4.85 1.58
CA ALA A 123 2.23 -4.02 1.33
C ALA A 123 3.39 -4.35 2.30
N PHE A 124 3.08 -4.64 3.56
CA PHE A 124 4.08 -5.14 4.51
C PHE A 124 4.65 -6.50 4.07
N LEU A 125 3.79 -7.44 3.67
CA LEU A 125 4.21 -8.74 3.16
C LEU A 125 5.04 -8.60 1.87
N ALA A 126 4.62 -7.75 0.95
CA ALA A 126 5.34 -7.51 -0.30
C ALA A 126 6.75 -6.95 -0.08
N ASN A 127 6.93 -6.11 0.95
CA ASN A 127 8.26 -5.63 1.33
C ASN A 127 9.20 -6.76 1.81
N ALA A 128 8.64 -7.86 2.33
CA ALA A 128 9.41 -9.04 2.72
C ALA A 128 9.65 -10.01 1.54
N VAL A 129 8.66 -10.16 0.64
CA VAL A 129 8.72 -11.12 -0.47
C VAL A 129 9.50 -10.56 -1.67
N HIS A 130 9.36 -9.26 -1.94
CA HIS A 130 10.02 -8.54 -3.04
C HIS A 130 11.07 -7.55 -2.50
N ALA A 131 11.83 -8.00 -1.49
CA ALA A 131 12.77 -7.19 -0.72
C ALA A 131 13.87 -6.53 -1.57
N ASP A 132 14.28 -7.18 -2.64
CA ASP A 132 15.30 -6.73 -3.59
C ASP A 132 14.77 -5.75 -4.65
N ARG A 133 13.45 -5.67 -4.81
CA ARG A 133 12.80 -4.87 -5.86
C ARG A 133 12.24 -3.55 -5.34
N LEU A 134 11.81 -3.51 -4.07
CA LEU A 134 11.15 -2.36 -3.48
C LEU A 134 12.16 -1.42 -2.81
N SER A 135 11.98 -0.13 -3.00
CA SER A 135 12.76 0.94 -2.37
C SER A 135 11.99 1.68 -1.27
N ALA A 136 10.67 1.50 -1.21
CA ALA A 136 9.81 2.07 -0.17
C ALA A 136 8.50 1.26 -0.06
N SER A 137 7.99 1.10 1.17
CA SER A 137 6.70 0.48 1.42
C SER A 137 5.88 1.29 2.41
N VAL A 138 4.58 1.47 2.11
CA VAL A 138 3.64 2.21 2.95
C VAL A 138 2.42 1.33 3.28
N SER A 139 2.13 1.19 4.57
CA SER A 139 0.94 0.51 5.08
C SER A 139 0.00 1.52 5.72
N MET A 140 -1.14 1.77 5.08
CA MET A 140 -2.24 2.58 5.61
C MET A 140 -3.20 1.67 6.35
N TYR A 141 -3.30 1.85 7.66
CA TYR A 141 -4.19 1.07 8.53
C TYR A 141 -4.25 -0.43 8.21
N GLY A 142 -3.10 -1.02 7.94
CA GLY A 142 -2.94 -2.45 7.68
C GLY A 142 -3.00 -3.26 8.97
N GLY A 143 -4.12 -3.95 9.21
CA GLY A 143 -4.29 -4.83 10.37
C GLY A 143 -3.91 -6.28 10.08
N GLY A 144 -3.67 -7.07 11.14
CA GLY A 144 -3.30 -8.47 11.02
C GLY A 144 -1.82 -8.71 10.71
N ILE A 145 -0.99 -7.69 10.88
CA ILE A 145 0.48 -7.83 10.80
C ILE A 145 1.01 -8.52 12.07
N ALA A 146 0.61 -8.03 13.25
CA ALA A 146 1.00 -8.60 14.55
C ALA A 146 -0.20 -8.70 15.53
N PRO A 147 -1.32 -9.32 15.15
CA PRO A 147 -2.48 -9.42 16.04
C PRO A 147 -2.15 -10.30 17.26
N ALA A 148 -2.74 -9.99 18.43
CA ALA A 148 -2.60 -10.83 19.62
C ALA A 148 -3.22 -12.22 19.41
N VAL A 149 -4.33 -12.26 18.69
CA VAL A 149 -5.02 -13.48 18.28
C VAL A 149 -5.25 -13.42 16.77
N PRO A 150 -4.77 -14.41 16.00
CA PRO A 150 -5.02 -14.45 14.56
C PRO A 150 -6.52 -14.43 14.26
N ARG A 151 -6.92 -13.63 13.27
CA ARG A 151 -8.30 -13.53 12.80
C ARG A 151 -8.45 -14.26 11.47
N GLY A 152 -9.19 -15.36 11.50
CA GLY A 152 -9.38 -16.19 10.29
C GLY A 152 -8.12 -17.00 9.90
N PRO A 153 -8.04 -17.45 8.65
CA PRO A 153 -7.00 -18.39 8.20
C PRO A 153 -5.63 -17.74 7.96
N ARG A 154 -5.55 -16.40 7.87
CA ARG A 154 -4.32 -15.70 7.54
C ARG A 154 -3.36 -15.65 8.72
N LYS A 155 -2.10 -15.98 8.45
CA LYS A 155 -1.03 -15.96 9.45
C LYS A 155 -0.63 -14.51 9.79
N PRO A 156 -0.26 -14.22 11.04
CA PRO A 156 0.45 -13.00 11.37
C PRO A 156 1.72 -12.84 10.52
N LEU A 157 2.09 -11.59 10.24
CA LEU A 157 3.27 -11.27 9.41
C LEU A 157 4.46 -10.80 10.24
N VAL A 158 4.32 -10.70 11.55
CA VAL A 158 5.37 -10.16 12.44
C VAL A 158 6.68 -10.93 12.33
N ASP A 159 6.64 -12.24 12.11
CA ASP A 159 7.82 -13.08 11.92
C ASP A 159 8.57 -12.79 10.62
N ARG A 160 7.95 -12.07 9.67
CA ARG A 160 8.56 -11.62 8.43
C ARG A 160 9.28 -10.27 8.58
N ALA A 161 9.28 -9.67 9.78
CA ALA A 161 9.93 -8.37 10.02
C ALA A 161 11.41 -8.37 9.62
N ALA A 162 12.12 -9.46 9.84
CA ALA A 162 13.54 -9.61 9.49
C ALA A 162 13.79 -9.65 7.96
N ASP A 163 12.77 -9.98 7.16
CA ASP A 163 12.89 -10.13 5.70
C ASP A 163 12.68 -8.80 4.96
N LEU A 164 12.17 -7.76 5.61
CA LEU A 164 11.90 -6.47 4.95
C LEU A 164 13.18 -5.90 4.33
N GLY A 165 13.13 -5.55 3.05
CA GLY A 165 14.27 -4.95 2.32
C GLY A 165 14.24 -3.43 2.29
N ALA A 166 13.06 -2.85 2.05
CA ALA A 166 12.87 -1.41 1.94
C ALA A 166 12.49 -0.76 3.28
N PRO A 167 12.74 0.56 3.46
CA PRO A 167 12.15 1.32 4.54
C PRO A 167 10.62 1.17 4.56
N GLN A 168 10.03 1.07 5.77
CA GLN A 168 8.61 0.86 5.98
C GLN A 168 7.97 2.04 6.67
N LEU A 169 6.93 2.64 6.07
CA LEU A 169 6.04 3.59 6.73
C LEU A 169 4.74 2.89 7.09
N LEU A 170 4.34 2.98 8.37
CA LEU A 170 3.07 2.45 8.87
C LEU A 170 2.27 3.61 9.46
N ILE A 171 1.03 3.77 9.01
CA ILE A 171 0.15 4.85 9.47
C ILE A 171 -1.17 4.26 9.96
N TYR A 172 -1.53 4.53 11.20
CA TYR A 172 -2.72 4.04 11.88
C TYR A 172 -3.58 5.18 12.41
N GLY A 173 -4.82 4.88 12.74
CA GLY A 173 -5.73 5.79 13.43
C GLY A 173 -5.85 5.43 14.91
N ALA A 174 -5.83 6.43 15.79
CA ALA A 174 -5.97 6.23 17.24
C ALA A 174 -7.39 5.78 17.65
N ARG A 175 -8.39 5.97 16.79
CA ARG A 175 -9.78 5.54 16.97
C ARG A 175 -10.14 4.31 16.12
N ASP A 176 -9.15 3.61 15.60
CA ASP A 176 -9.38 2.39 14.82
C ASP A 176 -9.82 1.24 15.72
N ALA A 177 -11.11 0.91 15.69
CA ALA A 177 -11.67 -0.20 16.46
C ALA A 177 -11.34 -1.59 15.86
N SER A 178 -10.75 -1.62 14.65
CA SER A 178 -10.39 -2.86 13.95
C SER A 178 -8.98 -3.32 14.24
N ILE A 179 -8.10 -2.41 14.67
CA ILE A 179 -6.68 -2.68 14.93
C ILE A 179 -6.36 -2.22 16.34
N ALA A 180 -6.04 -3.17 17.21
CA ALA A 180 -5.75 -2.87 18.61
C ALA A 180 -4.41 -2.14 18.76
N SER A 181 -4.32 -1.19 19.69
CA SER A 181 -3.11 -0.39 19.92
C SER A 181 -1.88 -1.23 20.31
N ASP A 182 -2.08 -2.38 20.93
CA ASP A 182 -1.02 -3.32 21.28
C ASP A 182 -0.44 -4.04 20.05
N GLU A 183 -1.20 -4.13 18.92
CA GLU A 183 -0.65 -4.58 17.64
C GLU A 183 0.43 -3.63 17.12
N HIS A 184 0.22 -2.31 17.25
CA HIS A 184 1.22 -1.30 16.88
C HIS A 184 2.53 -1.49 17.67
N ALA A 185 2.42 -1.75 18.99
CA ALA A 185 3.59 -1.98 19.84
C ALA A 185 4.36 -3.25 19.43
N ARG A 186 3.65 -4.34 19.11
CA ARG A 186 4.31 -5.57 18.64
C ARG A 186 5.00 -5.38 17.29
N ILE A 187 4.39 -4.66 16.35
CA ILE A 187 5.02 -4.34 15.06
C ILE A 187 6.29 -3.51 15.29
N ALA A 188 6.20 -2.43 16.07
CA ALA A 188 7.35 -1.57 16.36
C ALA A 188 8.48 -2.36 17.03
N ARG A 189 8.15 -3.22 17.98
CA ARG A 189 9.14 -4.09 18.67
C ARG A 189 9.83 -5.02 17.67
N ALA A 190 9.09 -5.75 16.84
CA ALA A 190 9.66 -6.70 15.87
C ALA A 190 10.56 -6.00 14.84
N LEU A 191 10.17 -4.84 14.34
CA LEU A 191 10.98 -4.06 13.39
C LEU A 191 12.26 -3.52 14.05
N SER A 192 12.18 -3.08 15.30
CA SER A 192 13.35 -2.62 16.07
C SER A 192 14.31 -3.75 16.36
N ASP A 193 13.81 -4.89 16.83
CA ASP A 193 14.62 -6.08 17.12
C ASP A 193 15.32 -6.63 15.85
N ALA A 194 14.66 -6.49 14.69
CA ALA A 194 15.21 -6.83 13.38
C ALA A 194 16.10 -5.73 12.75
N ASN A 195 16.33 -4.61 13.46
CA ASN A 195 17.12 -3.46 13.00
C ASN A 195 16.65 -2.92 11.64
N LYS A 196 15.32 -2.81 11.43
CA LYS A 196 14.75 -2.31 10.18
C LYS A 196 14.54 -0.80 10.21
N ARG A 197 14.65 -0.17 9.04
CA ARG A 197 14.31 1.25 8.86
C ARG A 197 12.80 1.40 8.77
N TYR A 198 12.17 2.01 9.77
CA TYR A 198 10.73 2.21 9.76
C TYR A 198 10.30 3.50 10.44
N THR A 199 9.12 3.96 10.07
CA THR A 199 8.34 4.97 10.77
C THR A 199 6.97 4.41 11.07
N LEU A 200 6.53 4.47 12.31
CA LEU A 200 5.17 4.13 12.72
C LEU A 200 4.50 5.38 13.30
N SER A 201 3.38 5.78 12.71
CA SER A 201 2.61 6.94 13.14
C SER A 201 1.18 6.55 13.49
N VAL A 202 0.67 7.06 14.60
CA VAL A 202 -0.73 6.89 15.02
C VAL A 202 -1.37 8.27 15.04
N LEU A 203 -2.32 8.51 14.11
CA LEU A 203 -2.96 9.79 13.94
C LEU A 203 -4.12 9.95 14.94
N PRO A 204 -4.19 11.09 15.68
CA PRO A 204 -5.25 11.32 16.65
C PRO A 204 -6.62 11.36 15.95
N ASP A 205 -7.65 10.91 16.67
CA ASP A 205 -9.07 10.93 16.26
C ASP A 205 -9.43 10.21 14.96
N ALA A 206 -8.47 9.61 14.26
CA ALA A 206 -8.68 8.92 13.00
C ALA A 206 -9.24 7.50 13.23
N PRO A 207 -10.38 7.15 12.61
CA PRO A 207 -10.94 5.80 12.62
C PRO A 207 -10.27 4.90 11.57
N HIS A 208 -10.70 3.63 11.46
CA HIS A 208 -10.30 2.76 10.34
C HIS A 208 -10.72 3.36 9.00
N ALA A 209 -9.88 3.23 7.97
CA ALA A 209 -10.13 3.75 6.61
C ALA A 209 -10.33 5.28 6.54
N PHE A 210 -9.69 6.03 7.41
CA PHE A 210 -9.79 7.49 7.50
C PHE A 210 -9.36 8.22 6.20
N ALA A 211 -8.61 7.58 5.31
CA ALA A 211 -8.15 8.18 4.06
C ALA A 211 -9.11 7.96 2.88
N THR A 212 -10.16 7.16 3.04
CA THR A 212 -11.10 6.80 1.98
C THR A 212 -12.22 7.83 1.90
N PHE A 213 -12.11 8.77 0.95
CA PHE A 213 -12.88 10.03 0.90
C PHE A 213 -14.40 9.86 0.73
N ASP A 214 -14.86 8.73 0.23
CA ASP A 214 -16.28 8.44 -0.02
C ASP A 214 -16.91 7.52 1.06
N ARG A 215 -16.21 7.33 2.18
CA ARG A 215 -16.71 6.56 3.33
C ARG A 215 -17.10 7.46 4.50
N PRO A 216 -18.09 7.04 5.32
CA PRO A 216 -18.44 7.75 6.56
C PRO A 216 -17.28 7.88 7.55
N SER A 217 -16.27 7.00 7.46
CA SER A 217 -15.06 7.02 8.27
C SER A 217 -14.01 8.01 7.78
N TYR A 218 -14.24 8.73 6.67
CA TYR A 218 -13.28 9.72 6.18
C TYR A 218 -13.00 10.80 7.23
N HIS A 219 -11.73 11.02 7.51
CA HIS A 219 -11.28 12.06 8.43
C HIS A 219 -10.25 12.94 7.73
N GLN A 220 -10.69 14.11 7.26
CA GLN A 220 -9.92 14.97 6.38
C GLN A 220 -8.54 15.29 6.93
N ALA A 221 -8.44 15.77 8.17
CA ALA A 221 -7.15 16.18 8.74
C ALA A 221 -6.15 15.01 8.84
N ALA A 222 -6.64 13.81 9.22
CA ALA A 222 -5.81 12.61 9.25
C ALA A 222 -5.40 12.15 7.85
N ALA A 223 -6.33 12.18 6.89
CA ALA A 223 -6.04 11.83 5.49
C ALA A 223 -4.96 12.76 4.91
N GLU A 224 -5.09 14.08 5.10
CA GLU A 224 -4.10 15.05 4.65
C GLU A 224 -2.73 14.85 5.33
N ALA A 225 -2.71 14.56 6.62
CA ALA A 225 -1.48 14.26 7.35
C ALA A 225 -0.81 13.00 6.81
N ALA A 226 -1.56 11.91 6.62
CA ALA A 226 -1.07 10.66 6.08
C ALA A 226 -0.51 10.82 4.65
N TRP A 227 -1.17 11.58 3.79
CA TRP A 227 -0.68 11.85 2.46
C TRP A 227 0.60 12.69 2.45
N ARG A 228 0.70 13.72 3.33
CA ARG A 228 1.96 14.48 3.47
C ARG A 228 3.11 13.58 3.92
N MET A 229 2.87 12.70 4.90
CA MET A 229 3.87 11.73 5.34
C MET A 229 4.28 10.77 4.23
N THR A 230 3.30 10.25 3.47
CA THR A 230 3.56 9.32 2.34
C THR A 230 4.43 9.97 1.26
N PHE A 231 4.06 11.15 0.79
CA PHE A 231 4.84 11.84 -0.25
C PHE A 231 6.21 12.29 0.26
N GLY A 232 6.32 12.78 1.49
CA GLY A 232 7.61 13.08 2.12
C GLY A 232 8.50 11.85 2.20
N PHE A 233 7.96 10.73 2.68
CA PHE A 233 8.67 9.46 2.75
C PHE A 233 9.14 8.96 1.37
N PHE A 234 8.32 9.11 0.32
CA PHE A 234 8.73 8.75 -1.04
C PHE A 234 9.80 9.68 -1.60
N VAL A 235 9.76 10.97 -1.29
CA VAL A 235 10.84 11.90 -1.66
C VAL A 235 12.16 11.47 -1.01
N ASP A 236 12.13 11.18 0.28
CA ASP A 236 13.34 10.80 1.04
C ASP A 236 13.92 9.46 0.60
N THR A 237 13.08 8.50 0.22
CA THR A 237 13.52 7.15 -0.11
C THR A 237 13.78 6.92 -1.61
N LEU A 238 13.02 7.60 -2.49
CA LEU A 238 13.06 7.34 -3.92
C LEU A 238 13.80 8.42 -4.73
N MET A 239 13.82 9.68 -4.25
CA MET A 239 14.42 10.77 -4.99
C MET A 239 15.85 11.09 -4.51
N GLN A 240 16.14 10.91 -3.23
CA GLN A 240 17.50 10.98 -2.71
C GLN A 240 18.23 9.67 -3.06
N GLY A 241 19.49 9.77 -3.51
CA GLY A 241 20.33 8.60 -3.75
C GLY A 241 20.54 7.78 -2.47
N PRO A 242 21.18 6.60 -2.52
CA PRO A 242 21.41 5.78 -1.35
C PRO A 242 22.03 6.62 -0.24
N ALA A 243 21.49 6.53 0.98
CA ALA A 243 21.93 7.28 2.15
C ALA A 243 23.41 7.00 2.43
N GLY A 244 24.29 7.88 1.98
CA GLY A 244 25.74 7.80 2.11
C GLY A 244 26.44 9.15 2.10
N ALA A 245 25.70 10.25 2.07
CA ALA A 245 26.29 11.58 1.86
C ALA A 245 26.20 12.53 3.08
N TYR A 246 25.89 12.03 4.26
CA TYR A 246 25.95 12.81 5.50
C TYR A 246 26.84 12.07 6.52
N THR A 247 28.13 12.01 6.24
CA THR A 247 29.19 11.79 7.24
C THR A 247 30.06 13.03 7.34
#